data_5d312bc4ee708365c3046be35644c72a
#
_entry.id   5d312bc4ee708365c3046be35644c72a
#
_cell.length_a   1.000
_cell.length_b   1.000
_cell.length_c   1.000
_cell.angle_alpha   90.00
_cell.angle_beta   90.00
_cell.angle_gamma   90.00
#
_symmetry.space_group_name_H-M   'P 1'
#
loop_
_entity.id
_entity.type
_entity.pdbx_description
1 polymer ?
#
loop_
_entity_poly.entity_id
_entity_poly.type
_entity_poly.pdbx_seq_one_letter_code
_entity_poly.pdbx_strand_id
1 'polypeptide(L)'
;MMFAESIENRRSCLVGELARLMQAYGIDTGQKRLFAWMRREGYLDGLNMPTAKAQELGLFTIKETVHYEGYYPVHSATTMVTGKGQEYFITLSIEH
;
A
#
# COMPACT_ATOMS: atom_id res chain seq x y z
N MET A 1 -10.18 -28.07 -9.00
CA MET A 1 -9.14 -27.25 -8.51
C MET A 1 -9.53 -25.82 -8.45
N MET A 2 -9.13 -25.22 -7.41
CA MET A 2 -9.43 -23.88 -7.21
C MET A 2 -8.21 -23.05 -7.53
N PHE A 3 -8.41 -22.03 -8.21
CA PHE A 3 -7.33 -21.12 -8.48
C PHE A 3 -7.34 -20.05 -7.42
N ALA A 4 -6.27 -19.98 -6.69
CA ALA A 4 -6.09 -18.81 -5.87
C ALA A 4 -5.88 -17.65 -6.83
N GLU A 5 -6.50 -16.54 -6.57
CA GLU A 5 -6.22 -15.36 -7.33
C GLU A 5 -4.77 -14.98 -7.13
N SER A 6 -4.12 -14.54 -8.19
CA SER A 6 -2.80 -13.97 -8.10
C SER A 6 -2.86 -12.75 -7.17
N ILE A 7 -1.83 -12.55 -6.36
CA ILE A 7 -1.78 -11.39 -5.47
C ILE A 7 -1.92 -10.10 -6.27
N GLU A 8 -1.33 -10.03 -7.46
CA GLU A 8 -1.41 -8.81 -8.27
C GLU A 8 -2.82 -8.50 -8.76
N ASN A 9 -3.74 -9.48 -8.72
CA ASN A 9 -5.14 -9.27 -9.09
C ASN A 9 -6.01 -8.88 -7.90
N ARG A 10 -5.44 -8.77 -6.73
CA ARG A 10 -6.18 -8.37 -5.55
C ARG A 10 -6.59 -6.91 -5.64
N ARG A 11 -7.64 -6.58 -4.91
CA ARG A 11 -8.05 -5.19 -4.77
C ARG A 11 -6.97 -4.42 -4.02
N SER A 12 -6.91 -3.13 -4.28
CA SER A 12 -6.03 -2.25 -3.52
C SER A 12 -6.38 -2.30 -2.04
N CYS A 13 -5.38 -2.17 -1.21
CA CYS A 13 -5.56 -2.22 0.24
C CYS A 13 -4.76 -1.11 0.91
N LEU A 14 -5.07 -0.86 2.17
CA LEU A 14 -4.31 0.08 2.98
C LEU A 14 -2.94 -0.50 3.28
N VAL A 15 -1.98 0.37 3.55
CA VAL A 15 -0.63 -0.08 3.91
C VAL A 15 -0.67 -0.96 5.17
N GLY A 16 -1.53 -0.61 6.14
CA GLY A 16 -1.69 -1.44 7.33
C GLY A 16 -2.23 -2.84 7.01
N GLU A 17 -3.12 -2.93 6.03
CA GLU A 17 -3.63 -4.23 5.59
C GLU A 17 -2.55 -5.03 4.88
N LEU A 18 -1.70 -4.37 4.09
CA LEU A 18 -0.57 -5.03 3.48
C LEU A 18 0.38 -5.58 4.54
N ALA A 19 0.62 -4.80 5.61
CA ALA A 19 1.48 -5.27 6.70
C ALA A 19 0.95 -6.56 7.32
N ARG A 20 -0.37 -6.64 7.51
CA ARG A 20 -0.99 -7.87 8.02
C ARG A 20 -0.84 -9.03 7.05
N LEU A 21 -1.02 -8.76 5.77
CA LEU A 21 -0.84 -9.80 4.75
C LEU A 21 0.60 -10.30 4.75
N MET A 22 1.56 -9.39 4.87
CA MET A 22 2.97 -9.75 4.94
C MET A 22 3.26 -10.61 6.17
N GLN A 23 2.65 -10.29 7.31
CA GLN A 23 2.79 -11.09 8.52
C GLN A 23 2.28 -12.52 8.30
N ALA A 24 1.21 -12.66 7.52
CA ALA A 24 0.69 -14.00 7.18
C ALA A 24 1.68 -14.81 6.36
N TYR A 25 2.59 -14.14 5.65
CA TYR A 25 3.67 -14.79 4.90
C TYR A 25 4.93 -14.95 5.74
N GLY A 26 4.86 -14.67 7.02
CA GLY A 26 6.00 -14.82 7.91
C GLY A 26 6.98 -13.66 7.90
N ILE A 27 6.59 -12.52 7.34
CA ILE A 27 7.45 -11.34 7.27
C ILE A 27 7.28 -10.54 8.56
N ASP A 28 8.38 -10.25 9.23
CA ASP A 28 8.34 -9.49 10.49
C ASP A 28 8.23 -8.00 10.19
N THR A 29 7.01 -7.50 10.17
CA THR A 29 6.74 -6.10 9.91
C THR A 29 5.46 -5.67 10.63
N GLY A 30 5.17 -4.39 10.57
CA GLY A 30 3.95 -3.80 11.08
C GLY A 30 3.67 -2.52 10.33
N GLN A 31 2.52 -1.90 10.57
CA GLN A 31 2.11 -0.73 9.82
C GLN A 31 3.13 0.40 9.87
N LYS A 32 3.57 0.77 11.07
CA LYS A 32 4.53 1.87 11.22
C LYS A 32 5.88 1.55 10.59
N ARG A 33 6.33 0.32 10.77
CA ARG A 33 7.61 -0.12 10.23
C ARG A 33 7.58 -0.16 8.71
N LEU A 34 6.46 -0.60 8.16
CA LEU A 34 6.30 -0.68 6.71
C LEU A 34 6.26 0.72 6.11
N PHE A 35 5.52 1.66 6.70
CA PHE A 35 5.52 3.04 6.25
C PHE A 35 6.93 3.64 6.29
N ALA A 36 7.64 3.44 7.39
CA ALA A 36 8.99 3.96 7.54
C ALA A 36 9.94 3.38 6.49
N TRP A 37 9.81 2.09 6.22
CA TRP A 37 10.62 1.43 5.21
C TRP A 37 10.32 1.97 3.82
N MET A 38 9.04 2.14 3.50
CA MET A 38 8.64 2.68 2.19
C MET A 38 9.16 4.10 1.97
N ARG A 39 9.14 4.93 3.02
CA ARG A 39 9.69 6.28 2.95
C ARG A 39 11.20 6.25 2.74
N ARG A 40 11.89 5.40 3.51
CA ARG A 40 13.33 5.29 3.43
C ARG A 40 13.79 4.80 2.05
N GLU A 41 13.04 3.86 1.48
CA GLU A 41 13.40 3.30 0.17
C GLU A 41 12.90 4.14 -1.00
N GLY A 42 12.23 5.24 -0.74
CA GLY A 42 11.82 6.16 -1.80
C GLY A 42 10.53 5.79 -2.51
N TYR A 43 9.71 4.93 -1.92
CA TYR A 43 8.41 4.60 -2.50
C TYR A 43 7.32 5.57 -2.06
N LEU A 44 7.47 6.14 -0.87
CA LEU A 44 6.57 7.16 -0.35
C LEU A 44 7.38 8.38 0.06
N ASP A 45 6.75 9.54 0.00
CA ASP A 45 7.38 10.77 0.50
C ASP A 45 7.07 10.98 1.98
N GLY A 46 7.48 12.12 2.52
CA GLY A 46 7.29 12.42 3.94
C GLY A 46 5.83 12.52 4.38
N LEU A 47 4.91 12.67 3.43
CA LEU A 47 3.48 12.73 3.71
C LEU A 47 2.78 11.41 3.39
N ASN A 48 3.57 10.34 3.15
CA ASN A 48 3.08 9.01 2.78
C ASN A 48 2.32 8.99 1.46
N MET A 49 2.68 9.90 0.55
CA MET A 49 2.15 9.90 -0.81
C MET A 49 3.13 9.20 -1.75
N PRO A 50 2.62 8.53 -2.79
CA PRO A 50 3.51 7.81 -3.71
C PRO A 50 4.46 8.75 -4.43
N THR A 51 5.71 8.34 -4.52
CA THR A 51 6.70 9.08 -5.32
C THR A 51 6.50 8.78 -6.80
N ALA A 52 7.14 9.57 -7.66
CA ALA A 52 7.09 9.32 -9.10
C ALA A 52 7.58 7.92 -9.46
N LYS A 53 8.64 7.48 -8.79
CA LYS A 53 9.19 6.12 -8.96
C LYS A 53 8.12 5.06 -8.69
N ALA A 54 7.42 5.20 -7.58
CA ALA A 54 6.41 4.22 -7.19
C ALA A 54 5.21 4.25 -8.12
N GLN A 55 4.83 5.44 -8.58
CA GLN A 55 3.72 5.58 -9.52
C GLN A 55 4.04 4.95 -10.88
N GLU A 56 5.26 5.13 -11.35
CA GLU A 56 5.68 4.50 -12.61
C GLU A 56 5.61 2.99 -12.54
N LEU A 57 5.90 2.42 -11.37
CA LEU A 57 5.82 0.99 -11.17
C LEU A 57 4.40 0.48 -10.94
N GLY A 58 3.44 1.39 -10.77
CA GLY A 58 2.04 1.02 -10.56
C GLY A 58 1.77 0.38 -9.21
N LEU A 59 2.55 0.74 -8.19
CA LEU A 59 2.47 0.09 -6.89
C LEU A 59 1.38 0.66 -5.99
N PHE A 60 0.95 1.89 -6.25
CA PHE A 60 -0.02 2.58 -5.40
C PHE A 60 -1.11 3.24 -6.22
N THR A 61 -2.23 3.48 -5.55
CA THR A 61 -3.29 4.33 -6.07
C THR A 61 -3.75 5.22 -4.93
N ILE A 62 -4.42 6.30 -5.28
CA ILE A 62 -4.93 7.26 -4.29
C ILE A 62 -6.44 7.13 -4.24
N LYS A 63 -6.97 6.90 -3.04
CA LYS A 63 -8.40 6.91 -2.81
C LYS A 63 -8.77 8.27 -2.26
N GLU A 64 -9.60 8.99 -3.00
CA GLU A 64 -10.08 10.29 -2.57
C GLU A 64 -11.48 10.14 -2.01
N THR A 65 -11.71 10.76 -0.86
CA THR A 65 -13.01 10.76 -0.22
C THR A 65 -13.38 12.17 0.19
N VAL A 66 -14.68 12.42 0.28
CA VAL A 66 -15.21 13.69 0.75
C VAL A 66 -16.22 13.39 1.86
N HIS A 67 -16.06 14.06 2.98
CA HIS A 67 -17.08 14.03 4.01
C HIS A 67 -17.37 15.46 4.46
N TYR A 68 -18.46 15.64 5.18
CA TYR A 68 -18.87 16.98 5.58
C TYR A 68 -18.73 17.14 7.08
N GLU A 69 -18.12 18.25 7.48
CA GLU A 69 -18.13 18.67 8.86
C GLU A 69 -19.04 19.89 8.93
N GLY A 70 -20.28 19.68 9.39
CA GLY A 70 -21.31 20.67 9.27
C GLY A 70 -21.63 20.93 7.81
N TYR A 71 -21.37 22.13 7.34
CA TYR A 71 -21.62 22.51 5.95
C TYR A 71 -20.38 22.51 5.08
N TYR A 72 -19.23 22.15 5.66
CA TYR A 72 -17.96 22.24 4.95
C TYR A 72 -17.52 20.88 4.43
N PRO A 73 -17.25 20.77 3.13
CA PRO A 73 -16.66 19.53 2.61
C PRO A 73 -15.21 19.41 3.04
N VAL A 74 -14.85 18.23 3.49
CA VAL A 74 -13.47 17.89 3.84
C VAL A 74 -13.00 16.80 2.89
N HIS A 75 -11.92 17.08 2.16
CA HIS A 75 -11.36 16.14 1.21
C HIS A 75 -10.21 15.39 1.87
N SER A 76 -10.21 14.09 1.69
CA SER A 76 -9.15 13.22 2.20
C SER A 76 -8.60 12.39 1.07
N ALA A 77 -7.29 12.19 1.08
CA ALA A 77 -6.62 11.33 0.11
C ALA A 77 -5.85 10.27 0.89
N THR A 78 -6.10 9.02 0.57
CA THR A 78 -5.45 7.89 1.24
C THR A 78 -4.65 7.09 0.23
N THR A 79 -3.40 6.83 0.54
CA THR A 79 -2.55 5.99 -0.29
C THR A 79 -2.93 4.54 -0.10
N MET A 80 -3.24 3.88 -1.23
CA MET A 80 -3.60 2.48 -1.24
C MET A 80 -2.55 1.71 -2.03
N VAL A 81 -2.30 0.47 -1.63
CA VAL A 81 -1.35 -0.40 -2.34
C VAL A 81 -2.15 -1.24 -3.33
N THR A 82 -1.79 -1.15 -4.61
CA THR A 82 -2.45 -1.95 -5.65
C THR A 82 -2.13 -3.43 -5.48
N GLY A 83 -2.90 -4.30 -6.15
CA GLY A 83 -2.56 -5.73 -6.15
C GLY A 83 -1.15 -5.96 -6.65
N LYS A 84 -0.75 -5.23 -7.68
CA LYS A 84 0.62 -5.30 -8.19
C LYS A 84 1.64 -4.87 -7.13
N GLY A 85 1.33 -3.80 -6.40
CA GLY A 85 2.18 -3.33 -5.31
C GLY A 85 2.30 -4.34 -4.20
N GLN A 86 1.19 -4.99 -3.85
CA GLN A 86 1.19 -6.02 -2.81
C GLN A 86 2.13 -7.16 -3.19
N GLU A 87 2.03 -7.64 -4.41
CA GLU A 87 2.92 -8.70 -4.89
C GLU A 87 4.37 -8.23 -4.89
N TYR A 88 4.61 -7.02 -5.38
CA TYR A 88 5.95 -6.45 -5.46
C TYR A 88 6.61 -6.42 -4.08
N PHE A 89 5.92 -5.87 -3.08
CA PHE A 89 6.50 -5.72 -1.75
C PHE A 89 6.66 -7.05 -1.02
N ILE A 90 5.72 -7.96 -1.19
CA ILE A 90 5.82 -9.28 -0.60
C ILE A 90 7.00 -10.04 -1.20
N THR A 91 7.10 -10.04 -2.51
CA THR A 91 8.19 -10.73 -3.21
C THR A 91 9.55 -10.16 -2.81
N LEU A 92 9.64 -8.82 -2.78
CA LEU A 92 10.88 -8.16 -2.39
C LEU A 92 11.29 -8.54 -0.97
N SER A 93 10.33 -8.63 -0.06
CA SER A 93 10.60 -8.96 1.34
C SER A 93 11.02 -10.42 1.52
N ILE A 94 10.45 -11.32 0.75
CA ILE A 94 10.76 -12.75 0.83
C ILE A 94 12.17 -13.02 0.25
N GLU A 95 12.57 -12.28 -0.78
CA GLU A 95 13.83 -12.48 -1.44
C GLU A 95 15.03 -11.89 -0.69
N HIS A 96 14.78 -11.15 0.35
CA HIS A 96 15.86 -10.53 1.13
C HIS A 96 16.04 -11.10 2.51
#